data_2a0a52947f6b1223ecdb253af75e82be
#
_entry.id   2a0a52947f6b1223ecdb253af75e82be
#
_cell.length_a   1.000
_cell.length_b   1.000
_cell.length_c   1.000
_cell.angle_alpha   90.00
_cell.angle_beta   90.00
_cell.angle_gamma   90.00
#
_symmetry.space_group_name_H-M   'P 1'
#
loop_
_entity.id
_entity.type
_entity.pdbx_description
1 polymer ?
#
loop_
_entity_poly.entity_id
_entity_poly.type
_entity_poly.pdbx_seq_one_letter_code
_entity_poly.pdbx_strand_id
1 'polypeptide(L)'
;MLDQRIQGLYGITPNNNLNIALIERVITEYQVNILQYRHKTNDEQLKLNEAQQLLDLCLTHNTLFIINDDINLCEKVGANGVHLGHSDVSAQTARAQLGKDSIIGVSCYNQLGLAIQAQSQGASYVAFGALFASSTKPNAKHCPLSVVTQAKKELRLPIVGIGGITFENQQLALDAGCDTVAMINELFN
;
A
#
# COMPACT_ATOMS: atom_id res chain seq x y z
N MET A 1 15.56 -2.51 12.38
CA MET A 1 14.29 -2.88 13.04
C MET A 1 13.21 -2.80 11.99
N LEU A 2 12.25 -3.73 11.97
CA LEU A 2 11.05 -3.64 11.12
C LEU A 2 10.26 -2.39 11.50
N ASP A 3 9.68 -1.69 10.52
CA ASP A 3 8.76 -0.58 10.79
C ASP A 3 7.45 -1.16 11.36
N GLN A 4 7.28 -1.08 12.66
CA GLN A 4 6.14 -1.64 13.39
C GLN A 4 4.81 -0.98 13.03
N ARG A 5 4.83 0.13 12.29
CA ARG A 5 3.61 0.78 11.81
C ARG A 5 2.94 0.00 10.67
N ILE A 6 3.70 -0.84 9.94
CA ILE A 6 3.20 -1.62 8.80
C ILE A 6 2.71 -2.98 9.30
N GLN A 7 1.47 -3.01 9.78
CA GLN A 7 0.81 -4.20 10.31
C GLN A 7 -0.73 -4.09 10.19
N GLY A 8 -1.42 -5.18 10.43
CA GLY A 8 -2.88 -5.23 10.36
C GLY A 8 -3.42 -5.25 8.92
N LEU A 9 -4.61 -4.71 8.71
CA LEU A 9 -5.27 -4.69 7.41
C LEU A 9 -4.94 -3.42 6.63
N TYR A 10 -4.62 -3.57 5.34
CA TYR A 10 -4.28 -2.50 4.44
C TYR A 10 -5.38 -2.33 3.38
N GLY A 11 -6.18 -1.26 3.48
CA GLY A 11 -7.18 -0.89 2.49
C GLY A 11 -6.60 0.01 1.40
N ILE A 12 -7.02 -0.19 0.15
CA ILE A 12 -6.69 0.71 -0.96
C ILE A 12 -8.01 1.19 -1.57
N THR A 13 -8.20 2.51 -1.68
CA THR A 13 -9.42 3.07 -2.25
C THR A 13 -9.63 2.60 -3.69
N PRO A 14 -10.88 2.32 -4.10
CA PRO A 14 -11.18 2.03 -5.50
C PRO A 14 -10.91 3.26 -6.37
N ASN A 15 -10.62 3.02 -7.66
CA ASN A 15 -10.25 4.08 -8.62
C ASN A 15 -11.51 4.73 -9.25
N ASN A 16 -12.38 5.27 -8.42
CA ASN A 16 -13.63 5.93 -8.80
C ASN A 16 -13.98 7.04 -7.80
N ASN A 17 -15.13 7.68 -7.98
CA ASN A 17 -15.60 8.74 -7.08
C ASN A 17 -15.59 8.28 -5.63
N LEU A 18 -14.98 9.09 -4.79
CA LEU A 18 -14.82 8.81 -3.38
C LEU A 18 -16.17 8.85 -2.64
N ASN A 19 -16.44 7.83 -1.85
CA ASN A 19 -17.55 7.82 -0.91
C ASN A 19 -16.98 7.77 0.52
N ILE A 20 -16.84 8.93 1.15
CA ILE A 20 -16.23 9.07 2.48
C ILE A 20 -16.97 8.22 3.52
N ALA A 21 -18.31 8.22 3.52
CA ALA A 21 -19.10 7.45 4.48
C ALA A 21 -18.87 5.93 4.33
N LEU A 22 -18.70 5.44 3.09
CA LEU A 22 -18.33 4.05 2.85
C LEU A 22 -16.94 3.74 3.39
N ILE A 23 -15.98 4.63 3.13
CA ILE A 23 -14.59 4.44 3.59
C ILE A 23 -14.51 4.44 5.12
N GLU A 24 -15.22 5.36 5.78
CA GLU A 24 -15.31 5.40 7.23
C GLU A 24 -15.90 4.11 7.81
N ARG A 25 -16.97 3.61 7.21
CA ARG A 25 -17.56 2.33 7.60
C ARG A 25 -16.55 1.19 7.44
N VAL A 26 -15.84 1.13 6.33
CA VAL A 26 -14.80 0.10 6.08
C VAL A 26 -13.67 0.19 7.10
N ILE A 27 -13.18 1.38 7.41
CA ILE A 27 -12.13 1.58 8.42
C ILE A 27 -12.58 1.04 9.77
N THR A 28 -13.80 1.36 10.19
CA THR A 28 -14.33 0.99 11.51
C THR A 28 -14.71 -0.47 11.60
N GLU A 29 -15.42 -1.00 10.59
CA GLU A 29 -15.93 -2.39 10.58
C GLU A 29 -14.80 -3.41 10.50
N TYR A 30 -13.81 -3.15 9.63
CA TYR A 30 -12.70 -4.08 9.40
C TYR A 30 -11.40 -3.70 10.14
N GLN A 31 -11.43 -2.63 10.94
CA GLN A 31 -10.26 -2.13 11.68
C GLN A 31 -9.04 -1.93 10.77
N VAL A 32 -9.24 -1.19 9.66
CA VAL A 32 -8.19 -0.91 8.69
C VAL A 32 -7.09 -0.08 9.33
N ASN A 33 -5.87 -0.60 9.36
CA ASN A 33 -4.72 0.07 9.98
C ASN A 33 -4.01 1.02 9.03
N ILE A 34 -4.06 0.72 7.72
CA ILE A 34 -3.41 1.51 6.68
C ILE A 34 -4.42 1.73 5.55
N LEU A 35 -4.65 2.98 5.17
CA LEU A 35 -5.45 3.34 4.01
C LEU A 35 -4.58 4.00 2.95
N GLN A 36 -4.58 3.44 1.73
CA GLN A 36 -3.95 4.05 0.58
C GLN A 36 -5.00 4.74 -0.29
N TYR A 37 -4.81 6.04 -0.51
CA TYR A 37 -5.58 6.79 -1.50
C TYR A 37 -5.03 6.56 -2.89
N ARG A 38 -5.87 6.05 -3.79
CA ARG A 38 -5.54 5.79 -5.17
C ARG A 38 -6.68 6.23 -6.08
N HIS A 39 -6.50 7.37 -6.75
CA HIS A 39 -7.42 7.88 -7.76
C HIS A 39 -6.62 8.33 -8.98
N LYS A 40 -6.81 7.64 -10.12
CA LYS A 40 -6.13 7.96 -11.39
C LYS A 40 -6.95 8.98 -12.17
N THR A 41 -6.93 10.22 -11.73
CA THR A 41 -7.51 11.39 -12.39
C THR A 41 -6.42 12.42 -12.69
N ASN A 42 -6.63 13.25 -13.70
CA ASN A 42 -5.76 14.40 -13.99
C ASN A 42 -6.24 15.69 -13.30
N ASP A 43 -7.32 15.64 -12.55
CA ASP A 43 -7.83 16.78 -11.77
C ASP A 43 -7.07 16.90 -10.46
N GLU A 44 -6.06 17.76 -10.44
CA GLU A 44 -5.20 18.01 -9.28
C GLU A 44 -5.96 18.61 -8.09
N GLN A 45 -6.98 19.45 -8.35
CA GLN A 45 -7.78 20.03 -7.28
C GLN A 45 -8.68 18.98 -6.64
N LEU A 46 -9.27 18.10 -7.44
CA LEU A 46 -10.05 16.97 -6.94
C LEU A 46 -9.18 16.04 -6.08
N LYS A 47 -7.98 15.65 -6.57
CA LYS A 47 -7.05 14.82 -5.80
C LYS A 47 -6.69 15.45 -4.45
N LEU A 48 -6.40 16.75 -4.46
CA LEU A 48 -6.06 17.46 -3.23
C LEU A 48 -7.22 17.46 -2.23
N ASN A 49 -8.43 17.76 -2.70
CA ASN A 49 -9.62 17.81 -1.85
C ASN A 49 -9.97 16.44 -1.26
N GLU A 50 -9.90 15.39 -2.09
CA GLU A 50 -10.14 14.00 -1.65
C GLU A 50 -9.08 13.54 -0.66
N ALA A 51 -7.80 13.79 -0.94
CA ALA A 51 -6.71 13.42 -0.06
C ALA A 51 -6.80 14.11 1.30
N GLN A 52 -7.21 15.39 1.34
CA GLN A 52 -7.41 16.11 2.61
C GLN A 52 -8.55 15.50 3.43
N GLN A 53 -9.70 15.20 2.82
CA GLN A 53 -10.82 14.57 3.51
C GLN A 53 -10.44 13.20 4.08
N LEU A 54 -9.66 12.41 3.32
CA LEU A 54 -9.19 11.10 3.77
C LEU A 54 -8.14 11.21 4.88
N LEU A 55 -7.27 12.20 4.82
CA LEU A 55 -6.32 12.45 5.91
C LEU A 55 -7.05 12.74 7.22
N ASP A 56 -8.03 13.63 7.21
CA ASP A 56 -8.81 14.00 8.38
C ASP A 56 -9.56 12.77 8.96
N LEU A 57 -10.12 11.95 8.08
CA LEU A 57 -10.76 10.70 8.46
C LEU A 57 -9.76 9.72 9.09
N CYS A 58 -8.61 9.52 8.48
CA CYS A 58 -7.57 8.62 8.98
C CYS A 58 -7.02 9.07 10.34
N LEU A 59 -6.85 10.36 10.54
CA LEU A 59 -6.45 10.93 11.84
C LEU A 59 -7.48 10.64 12.92
N THR A 60 -8.77 10.77 12.62
CA THR A 60 -9.87 10.48 13.56
C THR A 60 -9.87 9.01 14.02
N HIS A 61 -9.51 8.10 13.13
CA HIS A 61 -9.54 6.65 13.38
C HIS A 61 -8.17 6.04 13.69
N ASN A 62 -7.12 6.86 13.84
CA ASN A 62 -5.73 6.40 14.04
C ASN A 62 -5.26 5.40 12.96
N THR A 63 -5.69 5.62 11.72
CA THR A 63 -5.32 4.87 10.53
C THR A 63 -4.16 5.56 9.83
N LEU A 64 -3.14 4.83 9.38
CA LEU A 64 -2.07 5.40 8.57
C LEU A 64 -2.58 5.77 7.18
N PHE A 65 -2.25 6.97 6.73
CA PHE A 65 -2.67 7.48 5.42
C PHE A 65 -1.51 7.50 4.42
N ILE A 66 -1.64 6.78 3.32
CA ILE A 66 -0.62 6.61 2.27
C ILE A 66 -1.16 7.15 0.95
N ILE A 67 -0.37 7.93 0.23
CA ILE A 67 -0.68 8.40 -1.12
C ILE A 67 -0.07 7.45 -2.16
N ASN A 68 -0.84 7.11 -3.19
CA ASN A 68 -0.34 6.31 -4.30
C ASN A 68 0.43 7.18 -5.31
N ASP A 69 1.67 6.80 -5.66
CA ASP A 69 2.55 7.36 -6.70
C ASP A 69 3.02 8.82 -6.48
N ASP A 70 2.18 9.70 -5.96
CA ASP A 70 2.38 11.16 -5.96
C ASP A 70 3.05 11.68 -4.68
N ILE A 71 4.37 11.87 -4.75
CA ILE A 71 5.16 12.40 -3.61
C ILE A 71 4.84 13.86 -3.30
N ASN A 72 4.47 14.66 -4.32
CA ASN A 72 4.14 16.07 -4.12
C ASN A 72 2.80 16.23 -3.40
N LEU A 73 1.80 15.41 -3.77
CA LEU A 73 0.53 15.37 -3.05
C LEU A 73 0.74 14.88 -1.61
N CYS A 74 1.58 13.85 -1.41
CA CYS A 74 1.91 13.33 -0.07
C CYS A 74 2.48 14.45 0.82
N GLU A 75 3.47 15.20 0.33
CA GLU A 75 4.06 16.32 1.06
C GLU A 75 3.05 17.44 1.32
N LYS A 76 2.27 17.80 0.30
CA LYS A 76 1.30 18.91 0.35
C LYS A 76 0.19 18.69 1.37
N VAL A 77 -0.31 17.46 1.49
CA VAL A 77 -1.39 17.14 2.46
C VAL A 77 -0.84 16.72 3.82
N GLY A 78 0.45 16.38 3.93
CA GLY A 78 1.05 15.86 5.16
C GLY A 78 0.66 14.42 5.47
N ALA A 79 0.49 13.58 4.44
CA ALA A 79 0.21 12.16 4.61
C ALA A 79 1.37 11.43 5.31
N ASN A 80 1.09 10.28 5.93
CA ASN A 80 2.12 9.48 6.61
C ASN A 80 3.18 8.93 5.64
N GLY A 81 2.87 8.84 4.33
CA GLY A 81 3.82 8.36 3.34
C GLY A 81 3.24 8.14 1.96
N VAL A 82 4.04 7.50 1.11
CA VAL A 82 3.75 7.24 -0.30
C VAL A 82 3.98 5.77 -0.64
N HIS A 83 3.20 5.25 -1.58
CA HIS A 83 3.44 3.94 -2.21
C HIS A 83 3.79 4.13 -3.68
N LEU A 84 4.95 3.62 -4.10
CA LEU A 84 5.56 3.82 -5.42
C LEU A 84 5.50 2.55 -6.26
N GLY A 85 5.18 2.71 -7.54
CA GLY A 85 5.30 1.67 -8.56
C GLY A 85 6.64 1.70 -9.29
N HIS A 86 6.80 0.83 -10.29
CA HIS A 86 8.05 0.68 -11.05
C HIS A 86 8.41 1.90 -11.91
N SER A 87 7.40 2.63 -12.41
CA SER A 87 7.59 3.81 -13.27
C SER A 87 7.73 5.11 -12.51
N ASP A 88 7.57 5.07 -11.20
CA ASP A 88 7.61 6.27 -10.36
C ASP A 88 9.05 6.60 -9.94
N VAL A 89 9.19 7.64 -9.16
CA VAL A 89 10.50 8.00 -8.60
C VAL A 89 11.05 6.87 -7.72
N SER A 90 12.38 6.83 -7.53
CA SER A 90 12.98 5.84 -6.66
C SER A 90 12.64 6.06 -5.18
N ALA A 91 12.69 4.99 -4.38
CA ALA A 91 12.54 5.10 -2.93
C ALA A 91 13.57 6.08 -2.32
N GLN A 92 14.79 6.14 -2.88
CA GLN A 92 15.82 7.07 -2.45
C GLN A 92 15.41 8.53 -2.70
N THR A 93 14.83 8.83 -3.87
CA THR A 93 14.33 10.17 -4.20
C THR A 93 13.20 10.58 -3.27
N ALA A 94 12.22 9.68 -3.08
CA ALA A 94 11.10 9.92 -2.18
C ALA A 94 11.57 10.14 -0.73
N ARG A 95 12.57 9.36 -0.27
CA ARG A 95 13.17 9.49 1.06
C ARG A 95 13.86 10.84 1.23
N ALA A 96 14.58 11.31 0.20
CA ALA A 96 15.26 12.60 0.22
C ALA A 96 14.27 13.78 0.32
N GLN A 97 13.12 13.68 -0.36
CA GLN A 97 12.10 14.74 -0.35
C GLN A 97 11.23 14.70 0.91
N LEU A 98 10.70 13.54 1.27
CA LEU A 98 9.71 13.42 2.34
C LEU A 98 10.32 13.29 3.74
N GLY A 99 11.64 13.09 3.84
CA GLY A 99 12.34 12.98 5.12
C GLY A 99 12.33 11.56 5.72
N LYS A 100 13.06 11.41 6.82
CA LYS A 100 13.36 10.09 7.45
C LYS A 100 12.15 9.40 8.08
N ASP A 101 11.16 10.16 8.51
CA ASP A 101 10.02 9.66 9.29
C ASP A 101 8.82 9.23 8.40
N SER A 102 8.86 9.59 7.11
CA SER A 102 7.82 9.22 6.14
C SER A 102 7.86 7.74 5.79
N ILE A 103 6.70 7.14 5.60
CA ILE A 103 6.56 5.75 5.15
C ILE A 103 6.71 5.71 3.63
N ILE A 104 7.62 4.88 3.12
CA ILE A 104 7.82 4.69 1.68
C ILE A 104 7.64 3.23 1.35
N GLY A 105 6.54 2.91 0.66
CA GLY A 105 6.25 1.59 0.13
C GLY A 105 6.70 1.45 -1.33
N VAL A 106 7.12 0.26 -1.73
CA VAL A 106 7.52 -0.03 -3.12
C VAL A 106 6.89 -1.31 -3.63
N SER A 107 6.23 -1.22 -4.80
CA SER A 107 5.72 -2.39 -5.54
C SER A 107 6.87 -3.17 -6.17
N CYS A 108 7.00 -4.46 -5.82
CA CYS A 108 8.05 -5.34 -6.33
C CYS A 108 7.52 -6.45 -7.24
N TYR A 109 6.22 -6.50 -7.50
CA TYR A 109 5.56 -7.49 -8.35
C TYR A 109 5.90 -8.92 -7.91
N ASN A 110 6.60 -9.69 -8.72
CA ASN A 110 7.11 -11.03 -8.41
C ASN A 110 8.66 -11.07 -8.44
N GLN A 111 9.32 -9.92 -8.24
CA GLN A 111 10.76 -9.78 -8.42
C GLN A 111 11.46 -9.45 -7.10
N LEU A 112 12.12 -10.43 -6.51
CA LEU A 112 12.90 -10.27 -5.28
C LEU A 112 14.02 -9.24 -5.43
N GLY A 113 14.65 -9.16 -6.61
CA GLY A 113 15.70 -8.16 -6.88
C GLY A 113 15.24 -6.71 -6.70
N LEU A 114 13.98 -6.39 -7.10
CA LEU A 114 13.40 -5.06 -6.88
C LEU A 114 13.23 -4.77 -5.38
N ALA A 115 12.83 -5.77 -4.59
CA ALA A 115 12.66 -5.62 -3.15
C ALA A 115 14.00 -5.39 -2.42
N ILE A 116 15.04 -6.10 -2.82
CA ILE A 116 16.41 -5.90 -2.30
C ILE A 116 16.90 -4.48 -2.64
N GLN A 117 16.67 -4.02 -3.87
CA GLN A 117 16.99 -2.67 -4.29
C GLN A 117 16.20 -1.62 -3.51
N ALA A 118 14.88 -1.80 -3.35
CA ALA A 118 14.04 -0.89 -2.58
C ALA A 118 14.53 -0.78 -1.13
N GLN A 119 14.88 -1.92 -0.50
CA GLN A 119 15.46 -1.93 0.84
C GLN A 119 16.76 -1.09 0.91
N SER A 120 17.67 -1.26 -0.05
CA SER A 120 18.92 -0.50 -0.07
C SER A 120 18.71 1.00 -0.30
N GLN A 121 17.60 1.38 -0.92
CA GLN A 121 17.20 2.77 -1.21
C GLN A 121 16.38 3.41 -0.08
N GLY A 122 16.17 2.72 1.05
CA GLY A 122 15.50 3.27 2.22
C GLY A 122 13.96 3.18 2.18
N ALA A 123 13.40 2.21 1.45
CA ALA A 123 11.99 1.87 1.57
C ALA A 123 11.63 1.44 3.00
N SER A 124 10.40 1.70 3.42
CA SER A 124 9.85 1.29 4.72
C SER A 124 9.18 -0.09 4.64
N TYR A 125 8.62 -0.45 3.49
CA TYR A 125 8.05 -1.75 3.20
C TYR A 125 8.06 -2.05 1.69
N VAL A 126 7.88 -3.31 1.34
CA VAL A 126 7.76 -3.77 -0.04
C VAL A 126 6.45 -4.53 -0.25
N ALA A 127 5.88 -4.44 -1.46
CA ALA A 127 4.64 -5.15 -1.80
C ALA A 127 4.87 -6.16 -2.93
N PHE A 128 4.43 -7.40 -2.71
CA PHE A 128 4.46 -8.47 -3.71
C PHE A 128 3.04 -8.80 -4.19
N GLY A 129 2.88 -8.98 -5.48
CA GLY A 129 1.60 -9.33 -6.12
C GLY A 129 1.69 -9.44 -7.65
N ALA A 130 0.65 -9.96 -8.31
CA ALA A 130 -0.59 -10.43 -7.69
C ALA A 130 -0.42 -11.83 -7.11
N LEU A 131 -0.77 -12.03 -5.82
CA LEU A 131 -0.63 -13.34 -5.17
C LEU A 131 -1.72 -14.32 -5.60
N PHE A 132 -2.91 -13.81 -5.89
CA PHE A 132 -4.06 -14.58 -6.36
C PHE A 132 -4.68 -13.91 -7.58
N ALA A 133 -5.51 -14.64 -8.32
CA ALA A 133 -6.26 -14.09 -9.45
C ALA A 133 -7.17 -12.94 -9.01
N SER A 134 -7.26 -11.88 -9.80
CA SER A 134 -8.01 -10.67 -9.45
C SER A 134 -8.77 -10.13 -10.66
N SER A 135 -10.03 -9.77 -10.46
CA SER A 135 -10.84 -9.06 -11.46
C SER A 135 -10.35 -7.64 -11.72
N THR A 136 -9.73 -7.00 -10.72
CA THR A 136 -9.22 -5.62 -10.83
C THR A 136 -8.08 -5.48 -11.85
N LYS A 137 -7.22 -6.49 -11.97
CA LYS A 137 -6.10 -6.55 -12.92
C LYS A 137 -5.95 -7.96 -13.47
N PRO A 138 -6.80 -8.41 -14.40
CA PRO A 138 -6.81 -9.79 -14.89
C PRO A 138 -5.49 -10.21 -15.59
N ASN A 139 -4.75 -9.24 -16.14
CA ASN A 139 -3.47 -9.46 -16.81
C ASN A 139 -2.25 -9.25 -15.90
N ALA A 140 -2.42 -9.07 -14.60
CA ALA A 140 -1.29 -8.95 -13.69
C ALA A 140 -0.49 -10.25 -13.65
N LYS A 141 0.84 -10.15 -13.74
CA LYS A 141 1.70 -11.33 -13.58
C LYS A 141 1.49 -11.92 -12.19
N HIS A 142 1.27 -13.21 -12.14
CA HIS A 142 1.16 -13.94 -10.89
C HIS A 142 2.50 -13.92 -10.12
N CYS A 143 2.42 -13.70 -8.83
CA CYS A 143 3.53 -13.81 -7.88
C CYS A 143 3.32 -15.08 -7.03
N PRO A 144 4.09 -16.15 -7.25
CA PRO A 144 3.99 -17.32 -6.42
C PRO A 144 4.31 -17.03 -4.95
N LEU A 145 3.60 -17.66 -4.02
CA LEU A 145 3.84 -17.51 -2.57
C LEU A 145 5.28 -17.88 -2.17
N SER A 146 5.94 -18.76 -2.92
CA SER A 146 7.35 -19.09 -2.73
C SER A 146 8.30 -17.90 -2.87
N VAL A 147 7.95 -16.89 -3.69
CA VAL A 147 8.70 -15.64 -3.80
C VAL A 147 8.62 -14.85 -2.49
N VAL A 148 7.45 -14.79 -1.88
CA VAL A 148 7.25 -14.16 -0.57
C VAL A 148 8.06 -14.89 0.51
N THR A 149 7.99 -16.22 0.53
CA THR A 149 8.76 -17.05 1.47
C THR A 149 10.28 -16.84 1.33
N GLN A 150 10.76 -16.68 0.11
CA GLN A 150 12.17 -16.36 -0.14
C GLN A 150 12.48 -14.92 0.31
N ALA A 151 11.63 -13.95 -0.04
CA ALA A 151 11.78 -12.56 0.34
C ALA A 151 11.87 -12.39 1.87
N LYS A 152 11.05 -13.14 2.63
CA LYS A 152 11.05 -13.09 4.10
C LYS A 152 12.37 -13.52 4.72
N LYS A 153 13.16 -14.38 4.04
CA LYS A 153 14.48 -14.80 4.50
C LYS A 153 15.57 -13.77 4.21
N GLU A 154 15.40 -12.96 3.16
CA GLU A 154 16.44 -12.06 2.66
C GLU A 154 16.21 -10.60 3.08
N LEU A 155 14.95 -10.21 3.30
CA LEU A 155 14.59 -8.83 3.62
C LEU A 155 14.46 -8.60 5.13
N ARG A 156 14.76 -7.36 5.51
CA ARG A 156 14.54 -6.82 6.86
C ARG A 156 13.38 -5.81 6.90
N LEU A 157 12.63 -5.71 5.81
CA LEU A 157 11.46 -4.84 5.69
C LEU A 157 10.17 -5.66 5.86
N PRO A 158 9.10 -5.03 6.34
CA PRO A 158 7.76 -5.60 6.25
C PRO A 158 7.40 -5.92 4.80
N ILE A 159 6.71 -7.04 4.61
CA ILE A 159 6.23 -7.53 3.33
C ILE A 159 4.71 -7.40 3.28
N VAL A 160 4.18 -6.68 2.30
CA VAL A 160 2.76 -6.55 2.02
C VAL A 160 2.39 -7.48 0.87
N GLY A 161 1.42 -8.36 1.09
CA GLY A 161 0.81 -9.15 0.02
C GLY A 161 -0.33 -8.40 -0.64
N ILE A 162 -0.44 -8.45 -1.98
CA ILE A 162 -1.53 -7.81 -2.73
C ILE A 162 -1.96 -8.64 -3.95
N GLY A 163 -3.19 -8.43 -4.38
CA GLY A 163 -3.77 -8.98 -5.61
C GLY A 163 -4.58 -10.24 -5.37
N GLY A 164 -5.90 -10.12 -5.55
CA GLY A 164 -6.87 -11.20 -5.38
C GLY A 164 -6.99 -11.72 -3.95
N ILE A 165 -6.55 -10.94 -2.96
CA ILE A 165 -6.65 -11.31 -1.56
C ILE A 165 -8.06 -11.04 -1.06
N THR A 166 -8.63 -12.04 -0.36
CA THR A 166 -9.92 -12.02 0.31
C THR A 166 -9.77 -12.44 1.76
N PHE A 167 -10.80 -12.25 2.58
CA PHE A 167 -10.79 -12.75 3.96
C PHE A 167 -10.65 -14.27 4.05
N GLU A 168 -11.08 -15.01 3.01
CA GLU A 168 -10.96 -16.47 2.95
C GLU A 168 -9.53 -16.95 2.66
N ASN A 169 -8.78 -16.23 1.79
CA ASN A 169 -7.46 -16.67 1.34
C ASN A 169 -6.26 -15.92 1.96
N GLN A 170 -6.51 -14.83 2.72
CA GLN A 170 -5.44 -14.01 3.30
C GLN A 170 -4.45 -14.79 4.16
N GLN A 171 -4.92 -15.84 4.86
CA GLN A 171 -4.05 -16.63 5.74
C GLN A 171 -2.93 -17.30 4.96
N LEU A 172 -3.17 -17.71 3.70
CA LEU A 172 -2.13 -18.29 2.84
C LEU A 172 -0.99 -17.30 2.55
N ALA A 173 -1.32 -16.01 2.40
CA ALA A 173 -0.31 -14.96 2.20
C ALA A 173 0.49 -14.70 3.48
N LEU A 174 -0.19 -14.67 4.63
CA LEU A 174 0.45 -14.49 5.94
C LEU A 174 1.38 -15.67 6.27
N ASP A 175 0.93 -16.90 6.06
CA ASP A 175 1.72 -18.11 6.28
C ASP A 175 2.95 -18.19 5.35
N ALA A 176 2.85 -17.60 4.15
CA ALA A 176 3.98 -17.50 3.23
C ALA A 176 5.05 -16.48 3.68
N GLY A 177 4.71 -15.59 4.62
CA GLY A 177 5.64 -14.61 5.19
C GLY A 177 5.27 -13.14 4.96
N CYS A 178 4.06 -12.83 4.46
CA CYS A 178 3.57 -11.45 4.47
C CYS A 178 3.36 -10.99 5.93
N ASP A 179 3.72 -9.75 6.23
CA ASP A 179 3.48 -9.12 7.52
C ASP A 179 2.09 -8.47 7.56
N THR A 180 1.55 -8.13 6.39
CA THR A 180 0.19 -7.61 6.21
C THR A 180 -0.31 -7.88 4.79
N VAL A 181 -1.61 -7.72 4.57
CA VAL A 181 -2.27 -7.92 3.28
C VAL A 181 -3.06 -6.69 2.86
N ALA A 182 -2.98 -6.37 1.56
CA ALA A 182 -3.69 -5.24 0.99
C ALA A 182 -4.89 -5.70 0.15
N MET A 183 -6.05 -5.08 0.39
CA MET A 183 -7.32 -5.41 -0.24
C MET A 183 -7.96 -4.17 -0.89
N ILE A 184 -8.67 -4.38 -2.00
CA ILE A 184 -9.47 -3.37 -2.68
C ILE A 184 -10.92 -3.84 -2.72
N ASN A 185 -11.27 -4.71 -3.66
CA ASN A 185 -12.66 -5.13 -3.91
C ASN A 185 -13.29 -5.82 -2.72
N GLU A 186 -12.55 -6.59 -1.96
CA GLU A 186 -13.04 -7.29 -0.76
C GLU A 186 -13.57 -6.33 0.31
N LEU A 187 -13.01 -5.12 0.37
CA LEU A 187 -13.40 -4.11 1.35
C LEU A 187 -14.48 -3.14 0.84
N PHE A 188 -14.51 -2.89 -0.47
CA PHE A 188 -15.28 -1.78 -1.04
C PHE A 188 -16.39 -2.20 -2.01
N ASN A 189 -16.65 -3.51 -2.19
CA ASN A 189 -17.77 -4.03 -3.00
C ASN A 189 -18.97 -4.44 -2.15
#